data_710e76bcd81f6bdd877f8de47442141a
#
_entry.id   710e76bcd81f6bdd877f8de47442141a
#
_cell.length_a   1.000
_cell.length_b   1.000
_cell.length_c   1.000
_cell.angle_alpha   90.00
_cell.angle_beta   90.00
_cell.angle_gamma   90.00
#
_symmetry.space_group_name_H-M   'P 1'
#
loop_
_entity.id
_entity.type
_entity.pdbx_description
1 polymer ?
#
loop_
_entity_poly.entity_id
_entity_poly.type
_entity_poly.pdbx_seq_one_letter_code
_entity_poly.pdbx_strand_id
1 'polypeptide(L)'
;MAKNWIPLRQVEGTASRQAHVRLPEGTYEREISKEGFFGPSAQFHHKHKPTDWIEFDGAIRPRAFDLNKLIAGKGNPWASQPVMSNAHLQMRIWKLEQPMTELARNSDGDQLLFIHEGEGALFCDYGHLDYRDGDYIVIPRGTMWRLSPAKPTMSLMIEATNDHFTLPEKGLVGRHAIFDPAILDTPRIDDAFKAQQDERTWKVSVKRRGQLSTVTFPFNPLDAIGWHGDLSVVRINWRDLRPLMSHRAHLPPSAHTTFVAGRFVVCTFVPRPFESDPEALRLPFFHNNDDFEEIIFYHKGSFFSRDNIHPGMMTVHPSGFTHGPHPKAFSAATKTPASGGRTETDEVAVMIDTRDAIDIAAMPAGVEFEGYVKSWRPAEVKQAAE
;
A
#
# COMPACT_ATOMS: atom_id res chain seq x y z
N MET A 1 -17.51 -24.86 -4.23
CA MET A 1 -18.01 -23.61 -3.60
C MET A 1 -18.64 -23.98 -2.27
N ALA A 2 -18.16 -23.39 -1.17
CA ALA A 2 -18.82 -23.52 0.12
C ALA A 2 -20.23 -22.92 0.03
N LYS A 3 -21.24 -23.64 0.49
CA LYS A 3 -22.62 -23.11 0.56
C LYS A 3 -22.67 -22.12 1.71
N ASN A 4 -22.78 -20.83 1.43
CA ASN A 4 -23.07 -19.84 2.44
C ASN A 4 -24.55 -19.86 2.74
N TRP A 5 -24.92 -20.13 3.99
CA TRP A 5 -26.28 -20.00 4.48
C TRP A 5 -26.67 -18.53 4.54
N ILE A 6 -27.94 -18.22 4.37
CA ILE A 6 -28.46 -16.88 4.63
C ILE A 6 -28.44 -16.67 6.16
N PRO A 7 -27.55 -15.80 6.68
CA PRO A 7 -27.46 -15.58 8.12
C PRO A 7 -28.66 -14.77 8.63
N LEU A 8 -29.07 -15.04 9.85
CA LEU A 8 -30.00 -14.15 10.56
C LEU A 8 -29.21 -12.92 11.04
N ARG A 9 -29.69 -11.74 10.66
CA ARG A 9 -29.16 -10.48 11.14
C ARG A 9 -29.69 -10.17 12.54
N GLN A 10 -28.81 -9.86 13.47
CA GLN A 10 -29.16 -9.28 14.76
C GLN A 10 -29.00 -7.77 14.71
N VAL A 11 -29.96 -7.04 15.24
CA VAL A 11 -29.96 -5.58 15.37
C VAL A 11 -30.47 -5.24 16.76
N GLU A 12 -29.71 -4.45 17.49
CA GLU A 12 -30.05 -3.96 18.82
C GLU A 12 -30.04 -2.42 18.82
N GLY A 13 -31.01 -1.83 19.51
CA GLY A 13 -31.10 -0.38 19.62
C GLY A 13 -31.42 0.31 18.28
N THR A 14 -30.99 1.57 18.17
CA THR A 14 -31.21 2.38 16.98
C THR A 14 -29.95 2.27 16.06
N ALA A 15 -30.13 1.66 14.92
CA ALA A 15 -29.06 1.42 13.96
C ALA A 15 -29.49 1.74 12.53
N SER A 16 -28.52 2.03 11.66
CA SER A 16 -28.74 2.10 10.23
C SER A 16 -29.19 0.74 9.68
N ARG A 17 -29.95 0.76 8.61
CA ARG A 17 -30.42 -0.48 7.97
C ARG A 17 -29.32 -1.15 7.13
N GLN A 18 -28.37 -0.37 6.65
CA GLN A 18 -27.22 -0.81 5.86
C GLN A 18 -25.99 -0.01 6.30
N ALA A 19 -24.82 -0.61 6.21
CA ALA A 19 -23.55 0.06 6.52
C ALA A 19 -23.36 1.31 5.63
N HIS A 20 -22.88 2.38 6.22
CA HIS A 20 -22.48 3.64 5.57
C HIS A 20 -23.59 4.40 4.84
N VAL A 21 -24.86 4.09 5.14
CA VAL A 21 -26.01 4.72 4.50
C VAL A 21 -27.10 5.00 5.55
N ARG A 22 -27.74 6.17 5.48
CA ARG A 22 -28.84 6.59 6.36
C ARG A 22 -28.52 6.41 7.82
N LEU A 23 -27.44 7.01 8.26
CA LEU A 23 -27.06 6.95 9.67
C LEU A 23 -28.19 7.55 10.53
N PRO A 24 -28.48 6.99 11.72
CA PRO A 24 -29.38 7.62 12.67
C PRO A 24 -28.95 9.06 12.97
N GLU A 25 -29.92 9.97 13.03
CA GLU A 25 -29.64 11.40 13.24
C GLU A 25 -28.80 11.65 14.50
N GLY A 26 -27.81 12.51 14.40
CA GLY A 26 -26.92 12.87 15.49
C GLY A 26 -25.94 11.77 15.92
N THR A 27 -25.75 10.74 15.10
CA THR A 27 -24.80 9.65 15.41
C THR A 27 -23.60 9.63 14.46
N TYR A 28 -22.56 8.94 14.93
CA TYR A 28 -21.32 8.66 14.19
C TYR A 28 -21.14 7.15 14.07
N GLU A 29 -21.00 6.66 12.85
CA GLU A 29 -20.81 5.24 12.60
C GLU A 29 -19.35 4.83 12.84
N ARG A 30 -19.17 3.67 13.49
CA ARG A 30 -17.88 2.99 13.62
C ARG A 30 -18.04 1.52 13.26
N GLU A 31 -17.18 1.02 12.39
CA GLU A 31 -17.12 -0.40 12.06
C GLU A 31 -16.08 -1.12 12.92
N ILE A 32 -16.43 -2.31 13.41
CA ILE A 32 -15.49 -3.33 13.85
C ILE A 32 -15.58 -4.49 12.86
N SER A 33 -14.45 -4.90 12.28
CA SER A 33 -14.40 -5.99 11.32
C SER A 33 -13.34 -7.03 11.70
N LYS A 34 -13.52 -8.23 11.17
CA LYS A 34 -12.59 -9.34 11.26
C LYS A 34 -11.98 -9.63 9.89
N GLU A 35 -10.81 -10.29 9.88
CA GLU A 35 -10.11 -10.64 8.65
C GLU A 35 -9.81 -9.41 7.77
N GLY A 36 -9.42 -8.30 8.38
CA GLY A 36 -9.43 -7.03 7.68
C GLY A 36 -10.87 -6.64 7.38
N PHE A 37 -11.15 -6.30 6.14
CA PHE A 37 -12.50 -6.01 5.67
C PHE A 37 -13.11 -7.17 4.87
N PHE A 38 -12.61 -8.39 5.04
CA PHE A 38 -13.07 -9.58 4.32
C PHE A 38 -14.01 -10.46 5.17
N GLY A 39 -13.96 -10.35 6.49
CA GLY A 39 -14.70 -11.16 7.44
C GLY A 39 -16.00 -10.51 7.92
N PRO A 40 -16.60 -11.05 8.99
CA PRO A 40 -17.77 -10.47 9.61
C PRO A 40 -17.48 -9.11 10.22
N SER A 41 -18.48 -8.21 10.17
CA SER A 41 -18.38 -6.86 10.73
C SER A 41 -19.63 -6.46 11.50
N ALA A 42 -19.50 -5.44 12.35
CA ALA A 42 -20.59 -4.78 13.03
C ALA A 42 -20.41 -3.26 12.96
N GLN A 43 -21.51 -2.55 12.65
CA GLN A 43 -21.57 -1.10 12.63
C GLN A 43 -22.20 -0.59 13.92
N PHE A 44 -21.49 0.25 14.65
CA PHE A 44 -21.95 0.91 15.86
C PHE A 44 -22.32 2.35 15.56
N HIS A 45 -23.37 2.86 16.21
CA HIS A 45 -23.77 4.26 16.11
C HIS A 45 -23.57 4.95 17.46
N HIS A 46 -22.55 5.79 17.53
CA HIS A 46 -22.13 6.50 18.74
C HIS A 46 -22.69 7.92 18.81
N LYS A 47 -22.91 8.44 20.01
CA LYS A 47 -23.29 9.85 20.23
C LYS A 47 -22.11 10.81 20.02
N HIS A 48 -20.89 10.32 20.22
CA HIS A 48 -19.65 11.08 20.05
C HIS A 48 -18.79 10.45 18.97
N LYS A 49 -17.95 11.24 18.31
CA LYS A 49 -17.02 10.68 17.31
C LYS A 49 -16.08 9.68 17.98
N PRO A 50 -15.91 8.50 17.44
CA PRO A 50 -15.03 7.47 18.02
C PRO A 50 -13.55 7.88 18.18
N THR A 51 -13.15 8.98 17.53
CA THR A 51 -11.78 9.51 17.56
C THR A 51 -11.66 10.81 18.35
N ASP A 52 -12.66 11.23 19.11
CA ASP A 52 -12.64 12.46 19.93
C ASP A 52 -11.94 12.26 21.30
N TRP A 53 -10.85 11.47 21.35
CA TRP A 53 -10.02 11.37 22.54
C TRP A 53 -9.23 12.67 22.76
N ILE A 54 -9.00 13.01 24.02
CA ILE A 54 -8.24 14.20 24.39
C ILE A 54 -6.76 13.90 24.66
N GLU A 55 -6.45 12.67 25.07
CA GLU A 55 -5.10 12.23 25.38
C GLU A 55 -4.89 10.79 24.92
N PHE A 56 -3.67 10.51 24.49
CA PHE A 56 -3.23 9.18 24.12
C PHE A 56 -1.83 8.96 24.74
N ASP A 57 -1.76 8.05 25.71
CA ASP A 57 -0.52 7.65 26.36
C ASP A 57 -0.18 6.20 26.02
N GLY A 58 1.10 5.91 25.83
CA GLY A 58 1.62 4.58 25.56
C GLY A 58 2.21 4.37 24.16
N ALA A 59 2.66 3.15 23.92
CA ALA A 59 3.39 2.77 22.70
C ALA A 59 2.47 2.60 21.49
N ILE A 60 1.23 2.14 21.69
CA ILE A 60 0.25 1.94 20.62
C ILE A 60 -0.30 3.30 20.22
N ARG A 61 0.14 3.82 19.09
CA ARG A 61 -0.34 5.11 18.55
C ARG A 61 -0.21 5.12 17.03
N PRO A 62 -1.04 5.88 16.31
CA PRO A 62 -0.80 6.12 14.90
C PRO A 62 0.47 6.95 14.73
N ARG A 63 1.24 6.62 13.71
CA ARG A 63 2.52 7.28 13.40
C ARG A 63 2.55 7.69 11.94
N ALA A 64 3.29 8.74 11.63
CA ALA A 64 3.55 9.20 10.27
C ALA A 64 5.04 9.48 10.07
N PHE A 65 5.54 9.15 8.88
CA PHE A 65 6.95 9.26 8.52
C PHE A 65 7.09 9.98 7.18
N ASP A 66 7.94 10.99 7.11
CA ASP A 66 8.32 11.64 5.87
C ASP A 66 9.55 10.94 5.27
N LEU A 67 9.30 9.97 4.40
CA LEU A 67 10.34 9.13 3.83
C LEU A 67 11.18 9.85 2.77
N ASN A 68 10.74 11.03 2.32
CA ASN A 68 11.56 11.89 1.46
C ASN A 68 12.86 12.33 2.13
N LYS A 69 12.87 12.40 3.47
CA LYS A 69 14.05 12.78 4.26
C LYS A 69 15.08 11.68 4.42
N LEU A 70 14.77 10.45 3.97
CA LEU A 70 15.72 9.35 3.99
C LEU A 70 16.80 9.54 2.94
N ILE A 71 18.05 9.19 3.31
CA ILE A 71 19.21 9.31 2.42
C ILE A 71 19.20 8.17 1.39
N ALA A 72 19.64 8.47 0.17
CA ALA A 72 19.80 7.46 -0.87
C ALA A 72 20.81 6.37 -0.44
N GLY A 73 20.41 5.12 -0.61
CA GLY A 73 21.30 3.96 -0.43
C GLY A 73 22.31 3.84 -1.56
N LYS A 74 23.44 3.17 -1.30
CA LYS A 74 24.48 2.94 -2.32
C LYS A 74 24.15 1.67 -3.12
N GLY A 75 23.49 1.83 -4.27
CA GLY A 75 23.41 0.81 -5.34
C GLY A 75 22.74 -0.53 -5.01
N ASN A 76 23.08 -1.15 -3.89
CA ASN A 76 22.55 -2.46 -3.49
C ASN A 76 21.19 -2.30 -2.76
N PRO A 77 20.12 -2.97 -3.21
CA PRO A 77 18.79 -2.86 -2.59
C PRO A 77 18.76 -3.31 -1.12
N TRP A 78 19.64 -4.21 -0.73
CA TRP A 78 19.74 -4.70 0.66
C TRP A 78 20.35 -3.69 1.62
N ALA A 79 21.08 -2.71 1.09
CA ALA A 79 21.63 -1.58 1.85
C ALA A 79 20.62 -0.41 1.99
N SER A 80 19.43 -0.54 1.43
CA SER A 80 18.36 0.44 1.55
C SER A 80 17.85 0.56 3.00
N GLN A 81 17.19 1.68 3.31
CA GLN A 81 16.63 1.94 4.63
C GLN A 81 15.46 0.99 4.95
N PRO A 82 15.58 0.11 5.95
CA PRO A 82 14.42 -0.60 6.49
C PRO A 82 13.41 0.40 7.07
N VAL A 83 12.14 0.15 6.84
CA VAL A 83 11.06 1.00 7.36
C VAL A 83 10.24 0.24 8.40
N MET A 84 9.73 -0.92 8.01
CA MET A 84 8.86 -1.74 8.84
C MET A 84 9.04 -3.20 8.51
N SER A 85 8.82 -4.08 9.48
CA SER A 85 8.86 -5.53 9.26
C SER A 85 8.06 -6.30 10.30
N ASN A 86 7.66 -7.52 9.91
CA ASN A 86 7.26 -8.59 10.81
C ASN A 86 7.77 -9.93 10.25
N ALA A 87 7.26 -11.05 10.73
CA ALA A 87 7.71 -12.37 10.28
C ALA A 87 7.42 -12.67 8.79
N HIS A 88 6.45 -11.97 8.18
CA HIS A 88 5.94 -12.24 6.83
C HIS A 88 6.07 -11.08 5.85
N LEU A 89 6.43 -9.91 6.33
CA LEU A 89 6.51 -8.68 5.57
C LEU A 89 7.79 -7.92 5.92
N GLN A 90 8.51 -7.45 4.90
CA GLN A 90 9.57 -6.46 5.09
C GLN A 90 9.37 -5.31 4.12
N MET A 91 9.43 -4.08 4.62
CA MET A 91 9.34 -2.88 3.80
C MET A 91 10.60 -2.05 3.92
N ARG A 92 11.04 -1.52 2.79
CA ARG A 92 12.23 -0.67 2.66
C ARG A 92 11.95 0.49 1.73
N ILE A 93 12.58 1.62 1.97
CA ILE A 93 12.70 2.70 0.98
C ILE A 93 14.08 2.63 0.36
N TRP A 94 14.09 2.54 -0.95
CA TRP A 94 15.31 2.47 -1.73
C TRP A 94 15.36 3.60 -2.75
N LYS A 95 16.42 4.41 -2.64
CA LYS A 95 16.72 5.49 -3.59
C LYS A 95 17.95 5.10 -4.38
N LEU A 96 17.86 5.15 -5.69
CA LEU A 96 18.90 4.76 -6.63
C LEU A 96 19.12 5.87 -7.66
N GLU A 97 20.34 6.42 -7.71
CA GLU A 97 20.71 7.51 -8.61
C GLU A 97 21.55 7.03 -9.79
N GLN A 98 22.26 5.91 -9.63
CA GLN A 98 23.17 5.35 -10.64
C GLN A 98 22.82 3.88 -10.89
N PRO A 99 23.14 3.33 -12.06
CA PRO A 99 22.94 1.91 -12.35
C PRO A 99 23.57 1.00 -11.28
N MET A 100 22.88 -0.05 -10.92
CA MET A 100 23.44 -1.08 -10.07
C MET A 100 24.64 -1.73 -10.78
N THR A 101 25.73 -1.87 -10.04
CA THR A 101 26.97 -2.52 -10.52
C THR A 101 27.03 -4.01 -10.19
N GLU A 102 26.10 -4.49 -9.38
CA GLU A 102 25.92 -5.89 -8.97
C GLU A 102 24.48 -6.31 -9.21
N LEU A 103 24.25 -7.60 -9.34
CA LEU A 103 22.92 -8.18 -9.38
C LEU A 103 22.39 -8.43 -7.96
N ALA A 104 21.11 -8.30 -7.79
CA ALA A 104 20.42 -8.68 -6.57
C ALA A 104 19.65 -9.99 -6.78
N ARG A 105 19.56 -10.83 -5.74
CA ARG A 105 18.76 -12.04 -5.71
C ARG A 105 18.15 -12.21 -4.32
N ASN A 106 16.82 -12.28 -4.23
CA ASN A 106 16.14 -12.55 -2.98
C ASN A 106 15.80 -14.04 -2.87
N SER A 107 16.31 -14.70 -1.84
CA SER A 107 15.95 -16.10 -1.53
C SER A 107 15.00 -16.22 -0.33
N ASP A 108 14.53 -15.09 0.22
CA ASP A 108 13.61 -15.07 1.35
C ASP A 108 12.13 -15.07 0.92
N GLY A 109 11.82 -14.44 -0.21
CA GLY A 109 10.44 -14.36 -0.71
C GLY A 109 10.34 -13.54 -2.00
N ASP A 110 9.14 -13.39 -2.51
CA ASP A 110 8.87 -12.51 -3.64
C ASP A 110 9.06 -11.05 -3.22
N GLN A 111 9.39 -10.20 -4.21
CA GLN A 111 9.52 -8.76 -4.02
C GLN A 111 8.52 -8.02 -4.89
N LEU A 112 7.96 -6.97 -4.34
CA LEU A 112 7.17 -5.97 -5.05
C LEU A 112 7.92 -4.64 -4.93
N LEU A 113 8.30 -4.05 -6.07
CA LEU A 113 8.83 -2.70 -6.14
C LEU A 113 7.69 -1.78 -6.58
N PHE A 114 7.32 -0.81 -5.77
CA PHE A 114 6.47 0.29 -6.20
C PHE A 114 7.36 1.50 -6.49
N ILE A 115 7.40 1.92 -7.75
CA ILE A 115 8.22 3.05 -8.19
C ILE A 115 7.49 4.35 -7.84
N HIS A 116 7.96 5.01 -6.79
CA HIS A 116 7.39 6.28 -6.37
C HIS A 116 7.79 7.41 -7.31
N GLU A 117 9.07 7.49 -7.63
CA GLU A 117 9.64 8.47 -8.55
C GLU A 117 10.70 7.81 -9.43
N GLY A 118 10.89 8.34 -10.62
CA GLY A 118 11.93 7.94 -11.54
C GLY A 118 11.44 7.06 -12.67
N GLU A 119 12.39 6.76 -13.57
CA GLU A 119 12.21 5.89 -14.73
C GLU A 119 13.55 5.26 -15.10
N GLY A 120 13.52 4.13 -15.79
CA GLY A 120 14.72 3.42 -16.21
C GLY A 120 14.41 2.02 -16.71
N ALA A 121 15.43 1.16 -16.68
CA ALA A 121 15.37 -0.21 -17.15
C ALA A 121 15.61 -1.20 -15.99
N LEU A 122 14.81 -2.26 -15.95
CA LEU A 122 15.08 -3.47 -15.18
C LEU A 122 15.63 -4.54 -16.11
N PHE A 123 16.75 -5.15 -15.72
CA PHE A 123 17.30 -6.35 -16.34
C PHE A 123 17.21 -7.50 -15.35
N CYS A 124 16.73 -8.65 -15.81
CA CYS A 124 16.57 -9.82 -14.94
C CYS A 124 16.74 -11.13 -15.74
N ASP A 125 16.66 -12.28 -15.07
CA ASP A 125 16.72 -13.61 -15.72
C ASP A 125 15.77 -13.76 -16.91
N TYR A 126 14.64 -13.04 -16.90
CA TYR A 126 13.61 -13.11 -17.93
C TYR A 126 13.81 -12.11 -19.07
N GLY A 127 14.78 -11.19 -18.97
CA GLY A 127 15.03 -10.19 -19.98
C GLY A 127 15.02 -8.75 -19.46
N HIS A 128 14.63 -7.82 -20.32
CA HIS A 128 14.56 -6.38 -20.09
C HIS A 128 13.11 -5.89 -19.98
N LEU A 129 12.88 -4.93 -19.09
CA LEU A 129 11.60 -4.26 -18.88
C LEU A 129 11.85 -2.81 -18.48
N ASP A 130 11.28 -1.85 -19.21
CA ASP A 130 11.30 -0.45 -18.78
C ASP A 130 10.37 -0.20 -17.60
N TYR A 131 10.74 0.72 -16.73
CA TYR A 131 9.91 1.16 -15.61
C TYR A 131 9.79 2.68 -15.53
N ARG A 132 8.71 3.13 -14.92
CA ARG A 132 8.44 4.57 -14.66
C ARG A 132 7.69 4.75 -13.33
N ASP A 133 7.49 6.02 -12.95
CA ASP A 133 6.69 6.37 -11.76
C ASP A 133 5.31 5.72 -11.77
N GLY A 134 4.94 5.18 -10.63
CA GLY A 134 3.68 4.50 -10.41
C GLY A 134 3.63 3.04 -10.84
N ASP A 135 4.73 2.47 -11.32
CA ASP A 135 4.81 1.04 -11.64
C ASP A 135 4.91 0.19 -10.37
N TYR A 136 4.16 -0.90 -10.35
CA TYR A 136 4.39 -2.06 -9.54
C TYR A 136 5.16 -3.09 -10.36
N ILE A 137 6.26 -3.60 -9.81
CA ILE A 137 7.07 -4.66 -10.43
C ILE A 137 7.15 -5.80 -9.43
N VAL A 138 6.51 -6.92 -9.74
CA VAL A 138 6.60 -8.15 -8.95
C VAL A 138 7.76 -8.99 -9.47
N ILE A 139 8.72 -9.26 -8.59
CA ILE A 139 9.92 -10.05 -8.89
C ILE A 139 9.82 -11.37 -8.11
N PRO A 140 9.64 -12.51 -8.78
CA PRO A 140 9.57 -13.81 -8.13
C PRO A 140 10.83 -14.13 -7.33
N ARG A 141 10.66 -14.82 -6.21
CA ARG A 141 11.76 -15.33 -5.37
C ARG A 141 12.81 -16.07 -6.22
N GLY A 142 14.06 -15.73 -6.00
CA GLY A 142 15.18 -16.37 -6.66
C GLY A 142 15.61 -15.74 -8.00
N THR A 143 14.85 -14.80 -8.54
CA THR A 143 15.22 -14.07 -9.74
C THR A 143 16.46 -13.20 -9.49
N MET A 144 17.44 -13.26 -10.41
CA MET A 144 18.52 -12.28 -10.47
C MET A 144 18.04 -11.05 -11.23
N TRP A 145 18.37 -9.86 -10.71
CA TRP A 145 17.95 -8.62 -11.32
C TRP A 145 18.83 -7.44 -10.96
N ARG A 146 18.76 -6.38 -11.76
CA ARG A 146 19.32 -5.07 -11.49
C ARG A 146 18.49 -3.96 -12.09
N LEU A 147 18.53 -2.76 -11.50
CA LEU A 147 17.99 -1.55 -12.10
C LEU A 147 19.08 -0.69 -12.70
N SER A 148 18.73 -0.05 -13.80
CA SER A 148 19.51 0.98 -14.47
C SER A 148 18.64 2.23 -14.61
N PRO A 149 18.68 3.17 -13.65
CA PRO A 149 17.84 4.35 -13.68
C PRO A 149 18.28 5.31 -14.79
N ALA A 150 17.35 5.81 -15.57
CA ALA A 150 17.51 6.93 -16.48
C ALA A 150 17.29 8.26 -15.75
N LYS A 151 16.50 8.23 -14.68
CA LYS A 151 16.31 9.32 -13.70
C LYS A 151 16.42 8.78 -12.29
N PRO A 152 16.85 9.61 -11.31
CA PRO A 152 16.87 9.19 -9.91
C PRO A 152 15.55 8.51 -9.54
N THR A 153 15.66 7.33 -8.96
CA THR A 153 14.52 6.47 -8.66
C THR A 153 14.34 6.32 -7.15
N MET A 154 13.14 6.55 -6.66
CA MET A 154 12.71 6.19 -5.31
C MET A 154 11.65 5.10 -5.38
N SER A 155 11.86 4.01 -4.67
CA SER A 155 10.90 2.90 -4.62
C SER A 155 10.58 2.47 -3.20
N LEU A 156 9.32 2.10 -2.99
CA LEU A 156 8.91 1.30 -1.84
C LEU A 156 9.10 -0.17 -2.23
N MET A 157 9.97 -0.86 -1.50
CA MET A 157 10.20 -2.30 -1.66
C MET A 157 9.39 -3.04 -0.61
N ILE A 158 8.57 -3.98 -1.05
CA ILE A 158 7.72 -4.84 -0.21
C ILE A 158 8.13 -6.29 -0.48
N GLU A 159 8.52 -7.00 0.55
CA GLU A 159 8.88 -8.41 0.46
C GLU A 159 7.81 -9.27 1.15
N ALA A 160 7.32 -10.28 0.44
CA ALA A 160 6.51 -11.35 1.02
C ALA A 160 7.45 -12.44 1.55
N THR A 161 7.89 -12.31 2.81
CA THR A 161 8.87 -13.20 3.41
C THR A 161 8.31 -14.62 3.56
N ASN A 162 9.01 -15.61 3.01
CA ASN A 162 8.62 -17.02 2.89
C ASN A 162 7.32 -17.27 2.11
N ASP A 163 6.94 -16.32 1.25
CA ASP A 163 5.69 -16.33 0.52
C ASP A 163 5.86 -15.76 -0.90
N HIS A 164 4.76 -15.62 -1.62
CA HIS A 164 4.68 -15.09 -2.97
C HIS A 164 3.48 -14.16 -3.13
N PHE A 165 3.49 -13.32 -4.17
CA PHE A 165 2.37 -12.48 -4.53
C PHE A 165 1.44 -13.18 -5.52
N THR A 166 0.15 -13.02 -5.29
CA THR A 166 -0.92 -13.46 -6.19
C THR A 166 -1.86 -12.30 -6.52
N LEU A 167 -2.63 -12.45 -7.58
CA LEU A 167 -3.75 -11.55 -7.86
C LEU A 167 -4.95 -11.92 -6.98
N PRO A 168 -5.72 -10.92 -6.52
CA PRO A 168 -6.91 -11.18 -5.72
C PRO A 168 -8.00 -11.87 -6.53
N GLU A 169 -8.72 -12.80 -5.91
CA GLU A 169 -9.95 -13.34 -6.45
C GLU A 169 -11.05 -12.28 -6.41
N LYS A 170 -11.67 -11.98 -7.54
CA LYS A 170 -12.71 -10.95 -7.66
C LYS A 170 -14.14 -11.49 -7.65
N GLY A 171 -14.31 -12.79 -7.54
CA GLY A 171 -15.61 -13.42 -7.34
C GLY A 171 -16.69 -12.93 -8.33
N LEU A 172 -17.79 -12.42 -7.80
CA LEU A 172 -18.97 -11.99 -8.58
C LEU A 172 -18.73 -10.78 -9.49
N VAL A 173 -17.74 -9.94 -9.20
CA VAL A 173 -17.44 -8.76 -10.04
C VAL A 173 -16.60 -9.10 -11.27
N GLY A 174 -16.12 -10.34 -11.34
CA GLY A 174 -15.46 -10.89 -12.52
C GLY A 174 -13.97 -10.60 -12.61
N ARG A 175 -13.33 -11.32 -13.53
CA ARG A 175 -11.87 -11.37 -13.67
C ARG A 175 -11.25 -10.02 -14.05
N HIS A 176 -11.98 -9.18 -14.77
CA HIS A 176 -11.51 -7.86 -15.25
C HIS A 176 -11.75 -6.71 -14.24
N ALA A 177 -12.29 -7.02 -13.07
CA ALA A 177 -12.45 -6.02 -12.02
C ALA A 177 -11.10 -5.50 -11.56
N ILE A 178 -11.00 -4.19 -11.34
CA ILE A 178 -9.79 -3.42 -11.02
C ILE A 178 -8.84 -3.30 -12.22
N PHE A 179 -8.44 -4.38 -12.86
CA PHE A 179 -7.68 -4.38 -14.13
C PHE A 179 -7.87 -5.69 -14.87
N ASP A 180 -7.62 -5.64 -16.19
CA ASP A 180 -7.56 -6.83 -17.01
C ASP A 180 -6.15 -7.45 -16.90
N PRO A 181 -6.00 -8.73 -16.50
CA PRO A 181 -4.70 -9.38 -16.44
C PRO A 181 -3.89 -9.36 -17.76
N ALA A 182 -4.55 -9.17 -18.91
CA ALA A 182 -3.88 -9.02 -20.19
C ALA A 182 -3.00 -7.77 -20.32
N ILE A 183 -3.15 -6.80 -19.40
CA ILE A 183 -2.35 -5.57 -19.38
C ILE A 183 -1.01 -5.73 -18.63
N LEU A 184 -0.78 -6.87 -17.99
CA LEU A 184 0.47 -7.14 -17.30
C LEU A 184 1.61 -7.25 -18.32
N ASP A 185 2.62 -6.40 -18.15
CA ASP A 185 3.83 -6.47 -18.95
C ASP A 185 4.83 -7.47 -18.36
N THR A 186 5.56 -8.15 -19.23
CA THR A 186 6.65 -9.06 -18.87
C THR A 186 7.96 -8.69 -19.58
N PRO A 187 9.12 -9.02 -19.00
CA PRO A 187 10.41 -8.77 -19.64
C PRO A 187 10.55 -9.44 -20.99
N ARG A 188 11.40 -8.87 -21.85
CA ARG A 188 11.67 -9.36 -23.22
C ARG A 188 13.15 -9.59 -23.43
N ILE A 189 13.48 -10.60 -24.22
CA ILE A 189 14.83 -10.84 -24.74
C ILE A 189 15.00 -9.98 -25.99
N ASP A 190 15.08 -8.69 -25.78
CA ASP A 190 15.20 -7.67 -26.83
C ASP A 190 16.68 -7.22 -27.04
N ASP A 191 16.89 -6.24 -27.90
CA ASP A 191 18.22 -5.74 -28.21
C ASP A 191 18.85 -5.03 -27.01
N ALA A 192 18.07 -4.39 -26.14
CA ALA A 192 18.56 -3.78 -24.90
C ALA A 192 19.08 -4.84 -23.92
N PHE A 193 18.36 -5.97 -23.79
CA PHE A 193 18.82 -7.10 -23.00
C PHE A 193 20.10 -7.71 -23.54
N LYS A 194 20.22 -7.88 -24.85
CA LYS A 194 21.42 -8.43 -25.49
C LYS A 194 22.60 -7.47 -25.36
N ALA A 195 22.37 -6.17 -25.52
CA ALA A 195 23.42 -5.16 -25.46
C ALA A 195 24.05 -4.99 -24.06
N GLN A 196 23.35 -5.38 -22.98
CA GLN A 196 23.87 -5.31 -21.61
C GLN A 196 24.72 -6.51 -21.19
N GLN A 197 24.75 -7.58 -22.02
CA GLN A 197 25.55 -8.78 -21.76
C GLN A 197 27.03 -8.48 -22.00
N ASP A 198 27.89 -8.93 -21.09
CA ASP A 198 29.33 -8.76 -21.21
C ASP A 198 30.10 -9.85 -20.45
N GLU A 199 31.39 -9.97 -20.77
CA GLU A 199 32.32 -10.95 -20.21
C GLU A 199 33.11 -10.39 -19.00
N ARG A 200 32.66 -9.32 -18.40
CA ARG A 200 33.26 -8.82 -17.15
C ARG A 200 32.85 -9.70 -15.97
N THR A 201 33.68 -9.66 -14.94
CA THR A 201 33.31 -10.29 -13.66
C THR A 201 32.09 -9.59 -13.05
N TRP A 202 31.07 -10.35 -12.76
CA TRP A 202 29.83 -9.89 -12.10
C TRP A 202 29.66 -10.52 -10.74
N LYS A 203 29.13 -9.74 -9.82
CA LYS A 203 28.72 -10.19 -8.49
C LYS A 203 27.22 -10.25 -8.39
N VAL A 204 26.71 -11.28 -7.73
CA VAL A 204 25.31 -11.44 -7.36
C VAL A 204 25.22 -11.40 -5.85
N SER A 205 24.56 -10.38 -5.31
CA SER A 205 24.27 -10.25 -3.88
C SER A 205 23.01 -11.03 -3.55
N VAL A 206 23.16 -12.17 -2.88
CA VAL A 206 22.07 -13.09 -2.54
C VAL A 206 21.65 -12.85 -1.08
N LYS A 207 20.39 -12.46 -0.88
CA LYS A 207 19.78 -12.34 0.45
C LYS A 207 19.09 -13.64 0.84
N ARG A 208 19.48 -14.18 2.02
CA ARG A 208 18.81 -15.34 2.63
C ARG A 208 18.76 -15.20 4.15
N ARG A 209 17.55 -15.27 4.73
CA ARG A 209 17.30 -15.08 6.16
C ARG A 209 17.91 -13.78 6.70
N GLY A 210 17.77 -12.72 5.91
CA GLY A 210 18.35 -11.41 6.21
C GLY A 210 19.88 -11.33 6.09
N GLN A 211 20.59 -12.44 5.81
CA GLN A 211 22.03 -12.47 5.59
C GLN A 211 22.35 -12.31 4.11
N LEU A 212 23.48 -11.67 3.82
CA LEU A 212 23.97 -11.47 2.46
C LEU A 212 25.14 -12.39 2.16
N SER A 213 25.09 -12.99 0.97
CA SER A 213 26.20 -13.76 0.40
C SER A 213 26.46 -13.23 -1.02
N THR A 214 27.71 -13.32 -1.45
CA THR A 214 28.12 -12.91 -2.79
C THR A 214 28.52 -14.12 -3.62
N VAL A 215 27.90 -14.24 -4.80
CA VAL A 215 28.34 -15.20 -5.84
C VAL A 215 28.98 -14.43 -6.96
N THR A 216 30.16 -14.87 -7.40
CA THR A 216 30.91 -14.18 -8.46
C THR A 216 30.96 -15.04 -9.71
N PHE A 217 30.55 -14.44 -10.85
CA PHE A 217 30.60 -15.05 -12.19
C PHE A 217 31.68 -14.36 -13.02
N PRO A 218 32.38 -15.09 -13.91
CA PRO A 218 33.36 -14.48 -14.82
C PRO A 218 32.72 -13.79 -16.06
N PHE A 219 31.41 -13.74 -16.12
CA PHE A 219 30.58 -13.12 -17.15
C PHE A 219 29.31 -12.54 -16.53
N ASN A 220 28.52 -11.79 -17.28
CA ASN A 220 27.19 -11.34 -16.86
C ASN A 220 26.19 -12.50 -16.91
N PRO A 221 25.69 -13.02 -15.77
CA PRO A 221 24.81 -14.17 -15.78
C PRO A 221 23.38 -13.87 -16.25
N LEU A 222 23.05 -12.62 -16.59
CA LEU A 222 21.79 -12.27 -17.29
C LEU A 222 22.00 -12.46 -18.81
N ASP A 223 22.20 -13.68 -19.23
CA ASP A 223 22.59 -14.07 -20.60
C ASP A 223 21.59 -15.03 -21.27
N ALA A 224 20.36 -15.12 -20.76
CA ALA A 224 19.34 -15.96 -21.33
C ALA A 224 19.06 -15.65 -22.80
N ILE A 225 19.02 -16.67 -23.65
CA ILE A 225 18.68 -16.54 -25.07
C ILE A 225 17.17 -16.68 -25.31
N GLY A 226 16.43 -17.11 -24.33
CA GLY A 226 14.98 -17.26 -24.34
C GLY A 226 14.47 -17.98 -23.10
N TRP A 227 13.17 -17.89 -22.86
CA TRP A 227 12.48 -18.63 -21.79
C TRP A 227 11.04 -18.94 -22.20
N HIS A 228 10.41 -19.88 -21.53
CA HIS A 228 8.98 -20.16 -21.63
C HIS A 228 8.45 -20.63 -20.27
N GLY A 229 7.15 -20.47 -20.05
CA GLY A 229 6.48 -20.87 -18.81
C GLY A 229 5.49 -19.83 -18.36
N ASP A 230 4.93 -20.04 -17.17
CA ASP A 230 3.92 -19.20 -16.53
C ASP A 230 4.44 -18.42 -15.30
N LEU A 231 5.75 -18.43 -15.09
CA LEU A 231 6.46 -17.66 -14.06
C LEU A 231 7.34 -16.61 -14.72
N SER A 232 7.17 -15.36 -14.34
CA SER A 232 7.99 -14.24 -14.81
C SER A 232 7.92 -13.06 -13.85
N VAL A 233 8.83 -12.10 -14.03
CA VAL A 233 8.63 -10.73 -13.52
C VAL A 233 7.42 -10.14 -14.24
N VAL A 234 6.56 -9.43 -13.50
CA VAL A 234 5.40 -8.73 -14.08
C VAL A 234 5.36 -7.29 -13.64
N ARG A 235 4.86 -6.40 -14.51
CA ARG A 235 4.67 -4.97 -14.24
C ARG A 235 3.25 -4.55 -14.53
N ILE A 236 2.71 -3.65 -13.70
CA ILE A 236 1.49 -2.88 -13.94
C ILE A 236 1.64 -1.48 -13.38
N ASN A 237 1.13 -0.47 -14.08
CA ASN A 237 1.10 0.89 -13.58
C ASN A 237 -0.24 1.19 -12.87
N TRP A 238 -0.24 2.01 -11.81
CA TRP A 238 -1.47 2.38 -11.12
C TRP A 238 -2.51 3.06 -12.05
N ARG A 239 -2.05 3.68 -13.13
CA ARG A 239 -2.92 4.34 -14.13
C ARG A 239 -3.77 3.37 -14.92
N ASP A 240 -3.40 2.08 -14.92
CA ASP A 240 -4.15 1.00 -15.55
C ASP A 240 -5.18 0.37 -14.59
N LEU A 241 -5.13 0.75 -13.29
CA LEU A 241 -6.10 0.29 -12.30
C LEU A 241 -7.40 1.08 -12.44
N ARG A 242 -8.51 0.37 -12.38
CA ARG A 242 -9.86 0.94 -12.40
C ARG A 242 -10.47 0.81 -11.01
N PRO A 243 -10.89 1.92 -10.38
CA PRO A 243 -11.46 1.85 -9.04
C PRO A 243 -12.76 1.06 -9.05
N LEU A 244 -12.88 0.12 -8.12
CA LEU A 244 -14.15 -0.53 -7.81
C LEU A 244 -14.87 0.32 -6.77
N MET A 245 -16.06 0.82 -7.10
CA MET A 245 -16.81 1.72 -6.23
C MET A 245 -18.32 1.55 -6.38
N SER A 246 -19.06 2.01 -5.39
CA SER A 246 -20.51 2.20 -5.46
C SER A 246 -20.84 3.67 -5.25
N HIS A 247 -21.78 4.20 -6.05
CA HIS A 247 -22.28 5.57 -5.84
C HIS A 247 -23.18 5.70 -4.61
N ARG A 248 -23.68 4.56 -4.07
CA ARG A 248 -24.65 4.50 -2.98
C ARG A 248 -24.06 4.25 -1.60
N ALA A 249 -22.84 3.71 -1.55
CA ALA A 249 -22.18 3.40 -0.30
C ALA A 249 -20.66 3.40 -0.47
N HIS A 250 -19.94 3.85 0.54
CA HIS A 250 -18.49 3.73 0.59
C HIS A 250 -18.11 2.24 0.69
N LEU A 251 -17.22 1.80 -0.22
CA LEU A 251 -16.72 0.43 -0.18
C LEU A 251 -15.46 0.35 0.71
N PRO A 252 -15.27 -0.77 1.41
CA PRO A 252 -14.09 -0.95 2.25
C PRO A 252 -12.80 -1.02 1.40
N PRO A 253 -11.63 -0.76 2.00
CA PRO A 253 -10.33 -0.81 1.32
C PRO A 253 -10.05 -2.11 0.57
N SER A 254 -10.59 -3.24 1.02
CA SER A 254 -10.48 -4.53 0.34
C SER A 254 -10.97 -4.52 -1.12
N ALA A 255 -11.89 -3.60 -1.47
CA ALA A 255 -12.32 -3.41 -2.87
C ALA A 255 -11.18 -2.95 -3.80
N HIS A 256 -10.12 -2.36 -3.24
CA HIS A 256 -8.95 -1.84 -3.94
C HIS A 256 -7.75 -2.77 -3.91
N THR A 257 -7.91 -4.03 -3.46
CA THR A 257 -6.82 -5.01 -3.40
C THR A 257 -6.23 -5.27 -4.78
N THR A 258 -4.93 -5.05 -4.91
CA THR A 258 -4.16 -5.21 -6.15
C THR A 258 -3.33 -6.49 -6.14
N PHE A 259 -2.67 -6.78 -5.00
CA PHE A 259 -1.90 -8.01 -4.78
C PHE A 259 -2.22 -8.61 -3.42
N VAL A 260 -2.05 -9.92 -3.31
CA VAL A 260 -2.29 -10.69 -2.08
C VAL A 260 -1.07 -11.55 -1.78
N ALA A 261 -0.65 -11.55 -0.52
CA ALA A 261 0.24 -12.53 0.06
C ALA A 261 -0.50 -13.27 1.20
N GLY A 262 0.04 -14.35 1.71
CA GLY A 262 -0.65 -15.20 2.69
C GLY A 262 -1.00 -14.49 4.01
N ARG A 263 -0.27 -13.42 4.37
CA ARG A 263 -0.46 -12.72 5.65
C ARG A 263 -0.69 -11.21 5.52
N PHE A 264 -0.72 -10.68 4.31
CA PHE A 264 -1.02 -9.27 4.06
C PHE A 264 -1.57 -9.07 2.66
N VAL A 265 -2.18 -7.93 2.43
CA VAL A 265 -2.65 -7.49 1.12
C VAL A 265 -2.06 -6.13 0.77
N VAL A 266 -1.95 -5.88 -0.53
CA VAL A 266 -1.57 -4.57 -1.07
C VAL A 266 -2.76 -4.01 -1.82
N CYS A 267 -3.27 -2.88 -1.36
CA CYS A 267 -4.37 -2.16 -1.99
C CYS A 267 -3.84 -0.89 -2.66
N THR A 268 -4.49 -0.48 -3.74
CA THR A 268 -4.13 0.77 -4.43
C THR A 268 -5.33 1.69 -4.50
N PHE A 269 -5.26 2.80 -3.78
CA PHE A 269 -6.21 3.89 -3.97
C PHE A 269 -5.81 4.67 -5.22
N VAL A 270 -6.76 4.84 -6.12
CA VAL A 270 -6.59 5.62 -7.36
C VAL A 270 -7.67 6.69 -7.43
N PRO A 271 -7.52 7.75 -8.26
CA PRO A 271 -8.55 8.76 -8.47
C PRO A 271 -9.90 8.12 -8.79
N ARG A 272 -10.93 8.52 -8.06
CA ARG A 272 -12.27 7.96 -8.17
C ARG A 272 -13.35 8.98 -7.80
N PRO A 273 -14.57 8.87 -8.39
CA PRO A 273 -15.71 9.67 -7.94
C PRO A 273 -16.06 9.40 -6.47
N PHE A 274 -16.56 10.42 -5.77
CA PHE A 274 -17.20 10.24 -4.47
C PHE A 274 -18.57 9.61 -4.64
N GLU A 275 -19.09 9.05 -3.54
CA GLU A 275 -20.48 8.61 -3.44
C GLU A 275 -21.42 9.77 -3.76
N SER A 276 -22.36 9.55 -4.69
CA SER A 276 -23.29 10.59 -5.16
C SER A 276 -24.70 10.43 -4.61
N ASP A 277 -25.03 9.32 -3.96
CA ASP A 277 -26.30 9.12 -3.27
C ASP A 277 -26.39 10.09 -2.08
N PRO A 278 -27.48 10.89 -1.95
CA PRO A 278 -27.61 11.87 -0.87
C PRO A 278 -27.56 11.27 0.53
N GLU A 279 -27.86 9.99 0.67
CA GLU A 279 -27.92 9.29 1.95
C GLU A 279 -26.64 8.51 2.27
N ALA A 280 -25.68 8.49 1.35
CA ALA A 280 -24.41 7.82 1.54
C ALA A 280 -23.45 8.62 2.42
N LEU A 281 -22.70 7.94 3.27
CA LEU A 281 -21.54 8.50 3.93
C LEU A 281 -20.45 8.75 2.87
N ARG A 282 -19.98 9.99 2.75
CA ARG A 282 -19.02 10.43 1.71
C ARG A 282 -17.57 10.45 2.16
N LEU A 283 -17.29 9.88 3.29
CA LEU A 283 -15.94 9.82 3.87
C LEU A 283 -15.59 8.39 4.25
N PRO A 284 -14.29 8.08 4.37
CA PRO A 284 -13.90 6.89 5.07
C PRO A 284 -14.58 6.86 6.46
N PHE A 285 -15.13 5.71 6.80
CA PHE A 285 -15.82 5.51 8.08
C PHE A 285 -14.80 5.37 9.23
N PHE A 286 -15.23 5.64 10.47
CA PHE A 286 -14.43 5.29 11.64
C PHE A 286 -14.43 3.77 11.79
N HIS A 287 -13.26 3.19 12.06
CA HIS A 287 -13.16 1.75 12.17
C HIS A 287 -12.04 1.28 13.11
N ASN A 288 -12.20 0.05 13.54
CA ASN A 288 -11.18 -0.79 14.14
C ASN A 288 -11.01 -2.02 13.27
N ASN A 289 -9.79 -2.32 12.90
CA ASN A 289 -9.45 -3.57 12.27
C ASN A 289 -8.37 -4.25 13.10
N ASP A 290 -8.78 -4.85 14.23
CA ASP A 290 -7.84 -5.37 15.22
C ASP A 290 -7.19 -6.71 14.83
N ASP A 291 -7.59 -7.28 13.69
CA ASP A 291 -6.93 -8.42 13.08
C ASP A 291 -5.79 -8.02 12.12
N PHE A 292 -5.71 -6.73 11.75
CA PHE A 292 -4.76 -6.19 10.80
C PHE A 292 -4.22 -4.83 11.26
N GLU A 293 -3.03 -4.50 10.83
CA GLU A 293 -2.47 -3.15 10.92
C GLU A 293 -2.47 -2.49 9.55
N GLU A 294 -2.90 -1.24 9.52
CA GLU A 294 -2.99 -0.45 8.29
C GLU A 294 -1.74 0.39 8.10
N ILE A 295 -1.08 0.23 6.96
CA ILE A 295 0.07 1.03 6.55
C ILE A 295 -0.27 1.68 5.22
N ILE A 296 -0.15 3.02 5.11
CA ILE A 296 -0.45 3.73 3.87
C ILE A 296 0.78 4.53 3.44
N PHE A 297 1.30 4.24 2.24
CA PHE A 297 2.30 5.04 1.55
C PHE A 297 1.60 5.96 0.54
N TYR A 298 1.82 7.27 0.67
CA TYR A 298 1.17 8.30 -0.12
C TYR A 298 2.02 8.63 -1.35
N HIS A 299 1.48 8.32 -2.53
CA HIS A 299 2.24 8.48 -3.77
C HIS A 299 2.00 9.82 -4.45
N LYS A 300 0.75 10.21 -4.69
CA LYS A 300 0.41 11.38 -5.51
C LYS A 300 -0.97 11.94 -5.17
N GLY A 301 -1.15 13.24 -5.42
CA GLY A 301 -2.42 13.94 -5.27
C GLY A 301 -2.63 14.53 -3.88
N SER A 302 -3.87 14.87 -3.56
CA SER A 302 -4.28 15.49 -2.30
C SER A 302 -5.01 14.47 -1.43
N PHE A 303 -4.49 14.22 -0.25
CA PHE A 303 -5.02 13.20 0.67
C PHE A 303 -6.09 13.82 1.56
N PHE A 304 -7.30 13.86 1.04
CA PHE A 304 -8.43 14.62 1.60
C PHE A 304 -8.87 14.14 3.00
N SER A 305 -8.61 12.88 3.34
CA SER A 305 -9.00 12.30 4.65
C SER A 305 -7.98 12.53 5.75
N ARG A 306 -6.81 13.11 5.45
CA ARG A 306 -5.68 13.28 6.37
C ARG A 306 -5.13 14.70 6.32
N ASP A 307 -4.82 15.27 7.50
CA ASP A 307 -4.15 16.57 7.62
C ASP A 307 -2.63 16.37 7.62
N ASN A 308 -1.89 17.28 6.99
CA ASN A 308 -0.43 17.35 7.00
C ASN A 308 0.28 16.13 6.38
N ILE A 309 -0.37 15.46 5.45
CA ILE A 309 0.20 14.38 4.67
C ILE A 309 0.46 14.86 3.24
N HIS A 310 1.62 14.50 2.72
CA HIS A 310 2.04 14.80 1.35
C HIS A 310 2.70 13.59 0.69
N PRO A 311 2.90 13.60 -0.65
CA PRO A 311 3.57 12.51 -1.36
C PRO A 311 4.93 12.14 -0.75
N GLY A 312 5.24 10.83 -0.70
CA GLY A 312 6.45 10.29 -0.09
C GLY A 312 6.36 10.09 1.43
N MET A 313 5.24 10.44 2.06
CA MET A 313 4.99 10.07 3.46
C MET A 313 4.39 8.67 3.58
N MET A 314 4.48 8.12 4.79
CA MET A 314 3.87 6.86 5.17
C MET A 314 3.21 6.98 6.54
N THR A 315 2.01 6.43 6.71
CA THR A 315 1.32 6.35 7.99
C THR A 315 1.15 4.92 8.45
N VAL A 316 1.07 4.72 9.75
CA VAL A 316 0.76 3.44 10.40
C VAL A 316 -0.37 3.65 11.38
N HIS A 317 -1.40 2.84 11.25
CA HIS A 317 -2.51 2.75 12.19
C HIS A 317 -2.50 1.34 12.81
N PRO A 318 -1.97 1.20 14.03
CA PRO A 318 -1.83 -0.10 14.66
C PRO A 318 -3.18 -0.69 15.05
N SER A 319 -3.24 -2.00 15.19
CA SER A 319 -4.37 -2.68 15.82
C SER A 319 -4.59 -2.16 17.25
N GLY A 320 -5.83 -2.21 17.74
CA GLY A 320 -6.20 -1.63 19.03
C GLY A 320 -6.42 -0.11 19.02
N PHE A 321 -6.36 0.52 17.85
CA PHE A 321 -6.53 1.96 17.68
C PHE A 321 -7.67 2.29 16.71
N THR A 322 -8.76 2.88 17.24
CA THR A 322 -9.85 3.37 16.39
C THR A 322 -9.37 4.58 15.59
N HIS A 323 -9.53 4.53 14.28
CA HIS A 323 -9.14 5.61 13.38
C HIS A 323 -10.21 5.89 12.32
N GLY A 324 -9.96 6.92 11.53
CA GLY A 324 -10.90 7.41 10.52
C GLY A 324 -10.45 8.78 10.01
N PRO A 325 -11.33 9.54 9.36
CA PRO A 325 -10.97 10.85 8.83
C PRO A 325 -10.58 11.83 9.93
N HIS A 326 -9.62 12.71 9.64
CA HIS A 326 -9.26 13.79 10.54
C HIS A 326 -10.41 14.80 10.69
N PRO A 327 -10.53 15.56 11.81
CA PRO A 327 -11.66 16.44 12.09
C PRO A 327 -11.95 17.48 11.02
N LYS A 328 -10.92 18.05 10.37
CA LYS A 328 -11.11 19.03 9.29
C LYS A 328 -11.71 18.38 8.05
N ALA A 329 -11.21 17.21 7.66
CA ALA A 329 -11.74 16.44 6.54
C ALA A 329 -13.21 16.05 6.79
N PHE A 330 -13.51 15.55 7.99
CA PHE A 330 -14.87 15.22 8.39
C PHE A 330 -15.81 16.43 8.32
N SER A 331 -15.38 17.59 8.87
CA SER A 331 -16.16 18.83 8.81
C SER A 331 -16.37 19.35 7.38
N ALA A 332 -15.38 19.22 6.53
CA ALA A 332 -15.49 19.63 5.13
C ALA A 332 -16.53 18.78 4.37
N ALA A 333 -16.46 17.46 4.50
CA ALA A 333 -17.36 16.56 3.80
C ALA A 333 -18.81 16.66 4.28
N THR A 334 -19.04 16.85 5.58
CA THR A 334 -20.40 17.01 6.14
C THR A 334 -21.03 18.36 5.78
N LYS A 335 -20.25 19.38 5.47
CA LYS A 335 -20.73 20.73 5.11
C LYS A 335 -20.92 20.95 3.62
N THR A 336 -20.37 20.09 2.77
CA THR A 336 -20.44 20.28 1.32
C THR A 336 -21.78 19.77 0.81
N PRO A 337 -22.63 20.64 0.19
CA PRO A 337 -23.86 20.20 -0.46
C PRO A 337 -23.56 19.24 -1.61
N ALA A 338 -24.50 18.37 -1.93
CA ALA A 338 -24.41 17.45 -3.07
C ALA A 338 -24.22 18.17 -4.45
N SER A 339 -24.46 19.47 -4.49
CA SER A 339 -24.32 20.32 -5.68
C SER A 339 -23.24 21.37 -5.45
N GLY A 340 -22.05 21.19 -6.05
CA GLY A 340 -21.04 22.24 -6.16
C GLY A 340 -19.72 22.05 -5.44
N GLY A 341 -19.41 20.86 -4.89
CA GLY A 341 -18.10 20.52 -4.32
C GLY A 341 -17.27 19.64 -5.26
N ARG A 342 -16.08 19.25 -4.79
CA ARG A 342 -15.23 18.25 -5.45
C ARG A 342 -16.01 16.94 -5.66
N THR A 343 -16.07 16.46 -6.88
CA THR A 343 -16.85 15.27 -7.27
C THR A 343 -16.02 13.99 -7.32
N GLU A 344 -14.69 14.11 -7.22
CA GLU A 344 -13.75 12.98 -7.29
C GLU A 344 -12.50 13.23 -6.45
N THR A 345 -11.80 12.15 -6.08
CA THR A 345 -10.48 12.22 -5.48
C THR A 345 -9.42 12.36 -6.58
N ASP A 346 -8.22 12.83 -6.22
CA ASP A 346 -7.03 12.79 -7.07
C ASP A 346 -5.88 12.02 -6.38
N GLU A 347 -6.17 11.39 -5.24
CA GLU A 347 -5.18 10.66 -4.45
C GLU A 347 -4.76 9.36 -5.14
N VAL A 348 -3.47 9.05 -5.02
CA VAL A 348 -2.90 7.73 -5.28
C VAL A 348 -2.10 7.32 -4.08
N ALA A 349 -2.46 6.20 -3.47
CA ALA A 349 -1.78 5.67 -2.32
C ALA A 349 -1.69 4.13 -2.37
N VAL A 350 -0.61 3.60 -1.80
CA VAL A 350 -0.39 2.16 -1.62
C VAL A 350 -0.65 1.83 -0.17
N MET A 351 -1.69 1.06 0.10
CA MET A 351 -2.02 0.59 1.44
C MET A 351 -1.60 -0.87 1.58
N ILE A 352 -1.01 -1.18 2.70
CA ILE A 352 -0.66 -2.54 3.10
C ILE A 352 -1.41 -2.85 4.39
N ASP A 353 -2.29 -3.84 4.34
CA ASP A 353 -2.96 -4.38 5.51
C ASP A 353 -2.28 -5.69 5.89
N THR A 354 -1.62 -5.71 7.05
CA THR A 354 -0.89 -6.89 7.53
C THR A 354 -1.53 -7.48 8.78
N ARG A 355 -1.73 -8.80 8.76
CA ARG A 355 -2.35 -9.55 9.86
C ARG A 355 -1.50 -9.58 11.12
N ASP A 356 -0.20 -9.52 10.97
CA ASP A 356 0.72 -9.58 12.10
C ASP A 356 1.21 -8.18 12.46
N ALA A 357 1.33 -7.91 13.75
CA ALA A 357 1.83 -6.63 14.24
C ALA A 357 3.18 -6.28 13.62
N ILE A 358 3.36 -5.00 13.32
CA ILE A 358 4.52 -4.48 12.59
C ILE A 358 5.53 -3.84 13.53
N ASP A 359 6.77 -4.22 13.39
CA ASP A 359 7.91 -3.56 14.02
C ASP A 359 8.37 -2.40 13.12
N ILE A 360 8.47 -1.21 13.70
CA ILE A 360 8.97 -0.03 13.01
C ILE A 360 10.46 0.08 13.24
N ALA A 361 11.23 0.13 12.16
CA ALA A 361 12.67 0.30 12.22
C ALA A 361 13.07 1.66 12.83
N ALA A 362 14.27 1.72 13.38
CA ALA A 362 14.82 3.00 13.85
C ALA A 362 14.94 3.98 12.67
N MET A 363 14.30 5.14 12.81
CA MET A 363 14.33 6.20 11.82
C MET A 363 15.32 7.30 12.21
N PRO A 364 15.97 7.94 11.24
CA PRO A 364 16.74 9.15 11.49
C PRO A 364 15.87 10.25 12.12
N ALA A 365 16.50 11.12 12.94
CA ALA A 365 15.80 12.24 13.54
C ALA A 365 15.10 13.13 12.51
N GLY A 366 13.87 13.54 12.81
CA GLY A 366 13.05 14.39 11.95
C GLY A 366 12.33 13.68 10.79
N VAL A 367 12.48 12.36 10.62
CA VAL A 367 11.70 11.57 9.67
C VAL A 367 10.30 11.34 10.22
N GLU A 368 10.16 10.99 11.49
CA GLU A 368 8.84 10.85 12.12
C GLU A 368 8.19 12.21 12.35
N PHE A 369 6.92 12.32 12.01
CA PHE A 369 6.05 13.45 12.36
C PHE A 369 5.39 13.17 13.71
N GLU A 370 6.04 13.55 14.80
CA GLU A 370 5.61 13.25 16.17
C GLU A 370 4.23 13.80 16.54
N GLY A 371 3.80 14.85 15.86
CA GLY A 371 2.49 15.48 16.07
C GLY A 371 1.31 14.71 15.46
N TYR A 372 1.55 13.61 14.74
CA TYR A 372 0.50 12.95 13.94
C TYR A 372 -0.71 12.50 14.78
N VAL A 373 -0.50 11.86 15.91
CA VAL A 373 -1.57 11.42 16.81
C VAL A 373 -2.44 12.59 17.31
N LYS A 374 -1.88 13.78 17.42
CA LYS A 374 -2.62 14.99 17.85
C LYS A 374 -3.54 15.53 16.76
N SER A 375 -3.45 15.02 15.53
CA SER A 375 -4.31 15.45 14.40
C SER A 375 -5.79 15.14 14.65
N TRP A 376 -6.11 14.12 15.45
CA TRP A 376 -7.47 13.77 15.85
C TRP A 376 -8.03 14.58 17.02
N ARG A 377 -7.21 15.34 17.74
CA ARG A 377 -7.71 16.15 18.86
C ARG A 377 -8.74 17.17 18.39
N PRO A 378 -9.85 17.35 19.11
CA PRO A 378 -10.80 18.43 18.85
C PRO A 378 -10.12 19.81 18.85
N ALA A 379 -10.61 20.74 18.03
CA ALA A 379 -10.04 22.08 17.89
C ALA A 379 -10.02 22.86 19.23
N GLU A 380 -11.02 22.67 20.06
CA GLU A 380 -11.14 23.31 21.38
C GLU A 380 -10.05 22.89 22.36
N VAL A 381 -9.56 21.66 22.28
CA VAL A 381 -8.46 21.15 23.11
C VAL A 381 -7.10 21.64 22.60
N LYS A 382 -6.98 21.92 21.29
CA LYS A 382 -5.76 22.49 20.69
C LYS A 382 -5.48 23.91 21.17
N GLN A 383 -6.53 24.71 21.38
CA GLN A 383 -6.40 26.10 21.86
C GLN A 383 -6.08 26.22 23.34
N ALA A 384 -6.38 25.22 24.17
CA ALA A 384 -6.10 25.24 25.62
C ALA A 384 -4.68 24.73 25.94
N ALA A 385 -3.92 24.22 24.97
CA ALA A 385 -2.58 23.64 25.16
C ALA A 385 -1.46 24.50 24.54
N GLU A 386 -1.80 25.59 23.82
CA GLU A 386 -0.89 26.68 23.37
C GLU A 386 -0.92 27.88 24.35
#